data_bd4a879c56e357631b2bc8390f201179
#
_entry.id   bd4a879c56e357631b2bc8390f201179
#
_cell.length_a   1.000
_cell.length_b   1.000
_cell.length_c   1.000
_cell.angle_alpha   90.00
_cell.angle_beta   90.00
_cell.angle_gamma   90.00
#
_symmetry.space_group_name_H-M   'P 1'
#
loop_
_entity.id
_entity.type
_entity.pdbx_description
1 polymer ?
#
loop_
_entity_poly.entity_id
_entity_poly.type
_entity_poly.pdbx_seq_one_letter_code
_entity_poly.pdbx_strand_id
1 'polypeptide(L)'
;KDAYVYSRKDREKIDRELRALDKLGYPAEFAGQLPLPFSVAGAVKCPRQAQFHPLKFISALSKPLNIYEHTTVRELAGTTAVTDYGKITAEQIIVTTHFPFLNKHGSYFLKLYQHRSYVVALENGPDVDGMYVDEAQTGLSFRNNGNLLLLGGGDHRTGKQGGNWRE
;
A
#
# COMPACT_ATOMS: atom_id res chain seq x y z
N LYS A 1 -1.35 5.71 -16.41
CA LYS A 1 -1.79 4.35 -16.71
C LYS A 1 -3.17 4.09 -16.11
N ASP A 2 -3.88 3.10 -16.63
CA ASP A 2 -5.16 2.69 -16.05
C ASP A 2 -4.93 1.78 -14.84
N ALA A 3 -5.82 1.87 -13.85
CA ALA A 3 -5.83 1.01 -12.69
C ALA A 3 -7.07 0.12 -12.70
N TYR A 4 -6.91 -1.10 -12.22
CA TYR A 4 -7.95 -2.12 -12.23
C TYR A 4 -8.10 -2.75 -10.86
N VAL A 5 -9.32 -2.79 -10.34
CA VAL A 5 -9.70 -3.64 -9.22
C VAL A 5 -10.46 -4.82 -9.80
N TYR A 6 -9.87 -6.01 -9.74
CA TYR A 6 -10.47 -7.20 -10.35
C TYR A 6 -10.97 -8.20 -9.30
N SER A 7 -11.91 -9.02 -9.69
CA SER A 7 -12.29 -10.22 -8.95
C SER A 7 -12.19 -11.46 -9.83
N ARG A 8 -11.61 -12.51 -9.30
CA ARG A 8 -11.54 -13.81 -10.00
C ARG A 8 -12.84 -14.58 -9.96
N LYS A 9 -13.71 -14.32 -8.97
CA LYS A 9 -14.88 -15.16 -8.67
C LYS A 9 -16.19 -14.40 -8.48
N ASP A 10 -16.11 -13.15 -8.02
CA ASP A 10 -17.29 -12.39 -7.58
C ASP A 10 -17.58 -11.21 -8.51
N ARG A 11 -18.40 -11.46 -9.51
CA ARG A 11 -18.88 -10.44 -10.44
C ARG A 11 -19.76 -9.40 -9.74
N GLU A 12 -20.55 -9.82 -8.77
CA GLU A 12 -21.51 -8.93 -8.10
C GLU A 12 -20.80 -7.82 -7.30
N LYS A 13 -19.64 -8.11 -6.71
CA LYS A 13 -18.83 -7.09 -6.06
C LYS A 13 -18.37 -6.01 -7.05
N ILE A 14 -17.91 -6.43 -8.23
CA ILE A 14 -17.49 -5.51 -9.29
C ILE A 14 -18.67 -4.63 -9.73
N ASP A 15 -19.84 -5.21 -9.94
CA ASP A 15 -21.03 -4.46 -10.36
C ASP A 15 -21.53 -3.50 -9.26
N ARG A 16 -21.36 -3.84 -7.97
CA ARG A 16 -21.68 -2.93 -6.86
C ARG A 16 -20.74 -1.74 -6.81
N GLU A 17 -19.45 -1.99 -7.01
CA GLU A 17 -18.43 -0.92 -7.02
C GLU A 17 -18.65 0.03 -8.20
N LEU A 18 -18.92 -0.50 -9.40
CA LEU A 18 -19.25 0.33 -10.56
C LEU A 18 -20.47 1.21 -10.31
N ARG A 19 -21.53 0.68 -9.73
CA ARG A 19 -22.72 1.47 -9.37
C ARG A 19 -22.43 2.56 -8.34
N ALA A 20 -21.52 2.29 -7.40
CA ALA A 20 -21.10 3.27 -6.39
C ALA A 20 -20.30 4.41 -7.03
N LEU A 21 -19.36 4.07 -7.91
CA LEU A 21 -18.56 5.06 -8.63
C LEU A 21 -19.40 5.91 -9.61
N ASP A 22 -20.36 5.30 -10.28
CA ASP A 22 -21.32 6.02 -11.14
C ASP A 22 -22.12 7.07 -10.35
N LYS A 23 -22.63 6.72 -9.16
CA LYS A 23 -23.31 7.68 -8.27
C LYS A 23 -22.43 8.83 -7.82
N LEU A 24 -21.13 8.64 -7.76
CA LEU A 24 -20.14 9.67 -7.44
C LEU A 24 -19.70 10.48 -8.66
N GLY A 25 -20.19 10.15 -9.86
CA GLY A 25 -19.77 10.78 -11.11
C GLY A 25 -18.34 10.45 -11.51
N TYR A 26 -17.76 9.35 -10.99
CA TYR A 26 -16.42 8.92 -11.33
C TYR A 26 -16.43 8.08 -12.63
N PRO A 27 -15.55 8.39 -13.60
CA PRO A 27 -15.57 7.73 -14.92
C PRO A 27 -14.90 6.34 -14.87
N ALA A 28 -15.51 5.40 -14.14
CA ALA A 28 -15.09 4.01 -14.12
C ALA A 28 -15.76 3.20 -15.22
N GLU A 29 -15.07 2.18 -15.72
CA GLU A 29 -15.52 1.30 -16.78
C GLU A 29 -15.47 -0.16 -16.33
N PHE A 30 -16.37 -0.99 -16.87
CA PHE A 30 -16.27 -2.44 -16.71
C PHE A 30 -15.23 -3.02 -17.66
N ALA A 31 -14.38 -3.92 -17.15
CA ALA A 31 -13.47 -4.73 -17.96
C ALA A 31 -13.71 -6.23 -17.68
N GLY A 32 -14.07 -6.98 -18.72
CA GLY A 32 -14.32 -8.43 -18.62
C GLY A 32 -13.08 -9.30 -18.89
N GLN A 33 -12.03 -8.71 -19.47
CA GLN A 33 -10.77 -9.39 -19.77
C GLN A 33 -9.60 -8.50 -19.36
N LEU A 34 -8.54 -9.11 -18.85
CA LEU A 34 -7.31 -8.44 -18.43
C LEU A 34 -6.10 -9.19 -19.01
N PRO A 35 -4.95 -8.51 -19.24
CA PRO A 35 -3.72 -9.14 -19.70
C PRO A 35 -3.01 -9.87 -18.54
N LEU A 36 -3.76 -10.70 -17.81
CA LEU A 36 -3.28 -11.50 -16.69
C LEU A 36 -3.32 -12.98 -17.06
N PRO A 37 -2.47 -13.84 -16.46
CA PRO A 37 -2.34 -15.25 -16.81
C PRO A 37 -3.51 -16.13 -16.30
N PHE A 38 -4.63 -15.51 -15.93
CA PHE A 38 -5.82 -16.19 -15.44
C PHE A 38 -7.09 -15.40 -15.80
N SER A 39 -8.23 -16.08 -15.76
CA SER A 39 -9.53 -15.47 -16.00
C SER A 39 -10.01 -14.69 -14.78
N VAL A 40 -10.75 -13.62 -15.04
CA VAL A 40 -11.43 -12.82 -14.04
C VAL A 40 -12.95 -12.87 -14.25
N ALA A 41 -13.73 -12.78 -13.18
CA ALA A 41 -15.17 -12.59 -13.26
C ALA A 41 -15.52 -11.18 -13.76
N GLY A 42 -14.62 -10.23 -13.54
CA GLY A 42 -14.71 -8.85 -14.00
C GLY A 42 -13.74 -7.94 -13.27
N ALA A 43 -13.62 -6.72 -13.75
CA ALA A 43 -12.84 -5.67 -13.12
C ALA A 43 -13.49 -4.30 -13.27
N VAL A 44 -13.22 -3.43 -12.29
CA VAL A 44 -13.44 -1.99 -12.38
C VAL A 44 -12.19 -1.38 -12.96
N LYS A 45 -12.29 -0.74 -14.10
CA LYS A 45 -11.22 0.04 -14.71
C LYS A 45 -11.36 1.50 -14.29
N CYS A 46 -10.34 2.04 -13.66
CA CYS A 46 -10.19 3.45 -13.31
C CYS A 46 -9.19 4.09 -14.28
N PRO A 47 -9.65 4.89 -15.24
CA PRO A 47 -8.77 5.47 -16.26
C PRO A 47 -7.90 6.59 -15.70
N ARG A 48 -6.78 6.85 -16.38
CA ARG A 48 -5.90 8.01 -16.14
C ARG A 48 -5.32 8.08 -14.73
N GLN A 49 -5.01 6.95 -14.14
CA GLN A 49 -4.32 6.87 -12.86
C GLN A 49 -2.80 7.06 -13.01
N ALA A 50 -2.12 7.27 -11.89
CA ALA A 50 -0.67 7.45 -11.84
C ALA A 50 -0.01 6.43 -10.93
N GLN A 51 1.19 6.03 -11.29
CA GLN A 51 2.13 5.34 -10.41
C GLN A 51 3.39 6.19 -10.25
N PHE A 52 4.04 6.12 -9.11
CA PHE A 52 5.27 6.84 -8.85
C PHE A 52 6.27 5.96 -8.10
N HIS A 53 7.51 6.40 -8.06
CA HIS A 53 8.57 5.71 -7.33
C HIS A 53 8.72 6.35 -5.94
N PRO A 54 8.26 5.70 -4.84
CA PRO A 54 8.19 6.32 -3.51
C PRO A 54 9.54 6.83 -3.02
N LEU A 55 10.62 6.08 -3.21
CA LEU A 55 11.95 6.49 -2.76
C LEU A 55 12.47 7.72 -3.50
N LYS A 56 12.24 7.83 -4.80
CA LYS A 56 12.60 9.03 -5.56
C LYS A 56 11.79 10.25 -5.10
N PHE A 57 10.52 10.05 -4.82
CA PHE A 57 9.65 11.11 -4.33
C PHE A 57 10.09 11.60 -2.94
N ILE A 58 10.30 10.69 -1.99
CA ILE A 58 10.78 11.01 -0.64
C ILE A 58 12.16 11.67 -0.71
N SER A 59 13.07 11.12 -1.51
CA SER A 59 14.42 11.71 -1.69
C SER A 59 14.36 13.15 -2.21
N ALA A 60 13.42 13.47 -3.09
CA ALA A 60 13.25 14.83 -3.56
C ALA A 60 12.70 15.77 -2.47
N LEU A 61 11.70 15.31 -1.70
CA LEU A 61 11.09 16.08 -0.61
C LEU A 61 12.04 16.29 0.58
N SER A 62 12.94 15.36 0.83
CA SER A 62 13.83 15.39 1.99
C SER A 62 15.01 16.34 1.84
N LYS A 63 15.36 16.78 0.62
CA LYS A 63 16.52 17.63 0.36
C LYS A 63 16.61 18.90 1.22
N PRO A 64 15.52 19.66 1.47
CA PRO A 64 15.57 20.86 2.30
C PRO A 64 15.44 20.57 3.80
N LEU A 65 15.30 19.32 4.24
CA LEU A 65 15.02 18.95 5.61
C LEU A 65 16.29 18.55 6.36
N ASN A 66 16.36 18.91 7.65
CA ASN A 66 17.37 18.37 8.55
C ASN A 66 16.91 16.98 9.02
N ILE A 67 17.54 15.94 8.51
CA ILE A 67 17.20 14.55 8.81
C ILE A 67 18.28 13.95 9.70
N TYR A 68 17.86 13.32 10.80
CA TYR A 68 18.74 12.62 11.73
C TYR A 68 18.42 11.13 11.68
N GLU A 69 19.19 10.41 10.89
CA GLU A 69 19.11 8.94 10.80
C GLU A 69 19.73 8.29 12.04
N HIS A 70 19.45 7.01 12.26
CA HIS A 70 19.96 6.23 13.39
C HIS A 70 19.70 6.86 14.77
N THR A 71 18.67 7.70 14.85
CA THR A 71 18.29 8.44 16.06
C THR A 71 16.91 7.97 16.51
N THR A 72 16.85 7.17 17.56
CA THR A 72 15.59 6.63 18.07
C THR A 72 14.99 7.59 19.10
N VAL A 73 13.75 8.00 18.87
CA VAL A 73 12.95 8.71 19.87
C VAL A 73 12.38 7.70 20.86
N ARG A 74 12.73 7.82 22.13
CA ARG A 74 12.33 6.91 23.22
C ARG A 74 11.11 7.39 23.97
N GLU A 75 10.98 8.70 24.13
CA GLU A 75 9.90 9.32 24.90
C GLU A 75 9.53 10.68 24.32
N LEU A 76 8.27 11.06 24.50
CA LEU A 76 7.80 12.44 24.32
C LEU A 76 7.31 12.99 25.65
N ALA A 77 7.85 14.16 26.04
CA ALA A 77 7.45 14.91 27.21
C ALA A 77 7.01 16.32 26.78
N GLY A 78 5.70 16.49 26.58
CA GLY A 78 5.17 17.72 25.99
C GLY A 78 5.72 17.93 24.58
N THR A 79 6.40 19.05 24.35
CA THR A 79 7.05 19.41 23.08
C THR A 79 8.53 19.02 23.02
N THR A 80 8.97 18.09 23.88
CA THR A 80 10.35 17.61 23.93
C THR A 80 10.41 16.12 23.57
N ALA A 81 11.15 15.78 22.53
CA ALA A 81 11.51 14.42 22.16
C ALA A 81 12.82 14.01 22.85
N VAL A 82 12.81 12.90 23.58
CA VAL A 82 14.00 12.30 24.18
C VAL A 82 14.50 11.22 23.25
N THR A 83 15.76 11.31 22.83
CA THR A 83 16.41 10.38 21.90
C THR A 83 17.57 9.65 22.58
N ASP A 84 18.17 8.67 21.87
CA ASP A 84 19.39 7.99 22.34
C ASP A 84 20.58 8.95 22.52
N TYR A 85 20.58 10.09 21.85
CA TYR A 85 21.70 11.04 21.84
C TYR A 85 21.43 12.36 22.58
N GLY A 86 20.19 12.60 23.00
CA GLY A 86 19.85 13.83 23.70
C GLY A 86 18.38 14.21 23.58
N LYS A 87 18.08 15.47 23.87
CA LYS A 87 16.71 16.00 23.86
C LYS A 87 16.56 17.04 22.76
N ILE A 88 15.45 16.99 22.07
CA ILE A 88 15.07 17.96 21.03
C ILE A 88 13.76 18.59 21.44
N THR A 89 13.73 19.91 21.57
CA THR A 89 12.51 20.67 21.87
C THR A 89 12.06 21.41 20.61
N ALA A 90 10.77 21.35 20.32
CA ALA A 90 10.16 21.99 19.18
C ALA A 90 8.83 22.66 19.57
N GLU A 91 8.32 23.55 18.75
CA GLU A 91 7.00 24.14 18.97
C GLU A 91 5.89 23.09 18.75
N GLN A 92 6.09 22.19 17.79
CA GLN A 92 5.16 21.12 17.47
C GLN A 92 5.92 19.83 17.16
N ILE A 93 5.36 18.70 17.55
CA ILE A 93 5.88 17.36 17.22
C ILE A 93 4.81 16.59 16.48
N ILE A 94 5.15 16.09 15.29
CA ILE A 94 4.27 15.24 14.48
C ILE A 94 4.81 13.82 14.52
N VAL A 95 3.99 12.86 15.00
CA VAL A 95 4.36 11.45 15.09
C VAL A 95 3.84 10.72 13.87
N THR A 96 4.74 10.28 12.99
CA THR A 96 4.41 9.59 11.73
C THR A 96 5.05 8.21 11.64
N THR A 97 5.13 7.50 12.74
CA THR A 97 5.88 6.24 12.90
C THR A 97 5.16 5.01 12.36
N HIS A 98 4.09 5.17 11.57
CA HIS A 98 3.24 4.12 11.02
C HIS A 98 2.52 3.29 12.10
N PHE A 99 3.25 2.72 13.06
CA PHE A 99 2.70 2.09 14.25
C PHE A 99 3.09 2.91 15.50
N PRO A 100 2.12 3.32 16.34
CA PRO A 100 2.41 4.18 17.46
C PRO A 100 3.28 3.48 18.50
N PHE A 101 4.36 4.13 18.93
CA PHE A 101 5.20 3.69 20.04
C PHE A 101 4.76 4.32 21.38
N LEU A 102 3.97 5.38 21.33
CA LEU A 102 3.39 6.04 22.49
C LEU A 102 2.05 5.39 22.82
N ASN A 103 2.06 4.50 23.80
CA ASN A 103 0.86 3.77 24.22
C ASN A 103 0.19 4.31 25.49
N LYS A 104 0.76 5.33 26.12
CA LYS A 104 0.26 5.88 27.40
C LYS A 104 -1.16 6.44 27.33
N HIS A 105 -1.58 6.94 26.15
CA HIS A 105 -2.91 7.49 25.93
C HIS A 105 -3.55 6.80 24.73
N GLY A 106 -4.67 6.11 24.93
CA GLY A 106 -5.49 5.56 23.86
C GLY A 106 -5.31 4.07 23.55
N SER A 107 -4.36 3.38 24.19
CA SER A 107 -4.16 1.91 24.02
C SER A 107 -4.14 1.46 22.56
N TYR A 108 -3.40 2.13 21.72
CA TYR A 108 -3.35 1.92 20.26
C TYR A 108 -2.95 0.49 19.89
N PHE A 109 -2.10 -0.16 20.68
CA PHE A 109 -1.69 -1.54 20.48
C PHE A 109 -2.86 -2.55 20.54
N LEU A 110 -3.98 -2.18 21.19
CA LEU A 110 -5.20 -2.98 21.21
C LEU A 110 -6.12 -2.72 20.00
N LYS A 111 -5.98 -1.56 19.38
CA LYS A 111 -6.86 -1.08 18.30
C LYS A 111 -6.26 -1.24 16.90
N LEU A 112 -4.93 -1.29 16.81
CA LEU A 112 -4.17 -1.32 15.57
C LEU A 112 -3.35 -2.61 15.49
N TYR A 113 -3.23 -3.13 14.30
CA TYR A 113 -2.30 -4.21 13.98
C TYR A 113 -1.69 -3.97 12.60
N GLN A 114 -0.50 -4.48 12.41
CA GLN A 114 0.21 -4.36 11.14
C GLN A 114 -0.13 -5.53 10.24
N HIS A 115 -0.30 -5.25 8.95
CA HIS A 115 -0.30 -6.24 7.89
C HIS A 115 1.09 -6.30 7.24
N ARG A 116 1.46 -7.48 6.79
CA ARG A 116 2.64 -7.71 5.97
C ARG A 116 2.20 -8.15 4.59
N SER A 117 2.79 -7.56 3.59
CA SER A 117 2.67 -7.93 2.18
C SER A 117 4.04 -8.27 1.64
N TYR A 118 4.10 -9.11 0.62
CA TYR A 118 5.35 -9.44 -0.08
C TYR A 118 5.28 -8.96 -1.51
N VAL A 119 6.43 -8.60 -2.04
CA VAL A 119 6.57 -8.22 -3.44
C VAL A 119 7.72 -9.00 -4.06
N VAL A 120 7.44 -9.65 -5.17
CA VAL A 120 8.45 -10.29 -6.02
C VAL A 120 8.63 -9.44 -7.26
N ALA A 121 9.86 -9.14 -7.63
CA ALA A 121 10.22 -8.47 -8.87
C ALA A 121 10.70 -9.52 -9.87
N LEU A 122 10.01 -9.62 -11.00
CA LEU A 122 10.30 -10.57 -12.07
C LEU A 122 10.94 -9.84 -13.24
N GLU A 123 12.16 -10.23 -13.59
CA GLU A 123 12.81 -9.76 -14.82
C GLU A 123 12.21 -10.44 -16.04
N ASN A 124 12.18 -9.71 -17.15
CA ASN A 124 11.64 -10.19 -18.43
C ASN A 124 10.17 -10.67 -18.36
N GLY A 125 9.43 -10.22 -17.34
CA GLY A 125 7.99 -10.43 -17.27
C GLY A 125 7.25 -9.60 -18.34
N PRO A 126 6.02 -10.00 -18.73
CA PRO A 126 5.23 -9.25 -19.69
C PRO A 126 4.93 -7.83 -19.20
N ASP A 127 4.82 -6.87 -20.13
CA ASP A 127 4.21 -5.58 -19.82
C ASP A 127 2.69 -5.76 -19.75
N VAL A 128 2.14 -5.58 -18.56
CA VAL A 128 0.69 -5.70 -18.32
C VAL A 128 -0.06 -4.40 -18.58
N ASP A 129 0.66 -3.34 -18.98
CA ASP A 129 0.13 -2.00 -19.32
C ASP A 129 -0.96 -1.47 -18.40
N GLY A 130 -0.80 -1.67 -17.09
CA GLY A 130 -1.77 -1.24 -16.08
C GLY A 130 -1.29 -1.50 -14.67
N MET A 131 -2.15 -1.18 -13.72
CA MET A 131 -1.99 -1.49 -12.30
C MET A 131 -3.19 -2.33 -11.88
N TYR A 132 -2.95 -3.52 -11.36
CA TYR A 132 -3.99 -4.50 -11.05
C TYR A 132 -3.96 -4.87 -9.58
N VAL A 133 -5.12 -4.88 -8.93
CA VAL A 133 -5.30 -5.30 -7.53
C VAL A 133 -6.51 -6.21 -7.45
N ASP A 134 -6.35 -7.36 -6.82
CA ASP A 134 -7.48 -8.23 -6.49
C ASP A 134 -8.33 -7.61 -5.38
N GLU A 135 -9.64 -7.74 -5.45
CA GLU A 135 -10.56 -7.29 -4.39
C GLU A 135 -10.49 -8.19 -3.14
N ALA A 136 -9.96 -9.40 -3.27
CA ALA A 136 -9.80 -10.33 -2.16
C ALA A 136 -8.59 -9.95 -1.30
N GLN A 137 -8.72 -10.07 0.04
CA GLN A 137 -7.63 -9.75 0.97
C GLN A 137 -6.34 -10.54 0.74
N THR A 138 -6.43 -11.74 0.21
CA THR A 138 -5.29 -12.62 -0.10
C THR A 138 -4.97 -12.61 -1.60
N GLY A 139 -5.51 -11.65 -2.34
CA GLY A 139 -5.34 -11.55 -3.77
C GLY A 139 -3.98 -11.00 -4.18
N LEU A 140 -3.73 -11.04 -5.48
CA LEU A 140 -2.47 -10.61 -6.08
C LEU A 140 -2.60 -9.22 -6.70
N SER A 141 -1.52 -8.47 -6.67
CA SER A 141 -1.38 -7.20 -7.38
C SER A 141 -0.28 -7.28 -8.42
N PHE A 142 -0.46 -6.59 -9.54
CA PHE A 142 0.48 -6.58 -10.66
C PHE A 142 0.70 -5.16 -11.16
N ARG A 143 1.94 -4.81 -11.45
CA ARG A 143 2.31 -3.59 -12.19
C ARG A 143 3.74 -3.68 -12.71
N ASN A 144 4.05 -2.97 -13.77
CA ASN A 144 5.43 -2.86 -14.24
C ASN A 144 6.14 -1.66 -13.61
N ASN A 145 7.46 -1.80 -13.46
CA ASN A 145 8.39 -0.72 -13.15
C ASN A 145 9.64 -0.88 -14.02
N GLY A 146 9.72 -0.12 -15.10
CA GLY A 146 10.72 -0.36 -16.15
C GLY A 146 10.52 -1.75 -16.78
N ASN A 147 11.58 -2.55 -16.81
CA ASN A 147 11.59 -3.92 -17.33
C ASN A 147 11.15 -4.99 -16.30
N LEU A 148 10.78 -4.57 -15.11
CA LEU A 148 10.35 -5.47 -14.05
C LEU A 148 8.83 -5.57 -14.00
N LEU A 149 8.32 -6.78 -13.86
CA LEU A 149 6.95 -7.03 -13.40
C LEU A 149 6.97 -7.22 -11.89
N LEU A 150 6.28 -6.36 -11.17
CA LEU A 150 6.12 -6.45 -9.72
C LEU A 150 4.84 -7.23 -9.41
N LEU A 151 5.00 -8.33 -8.69
CA LEU A 151 3.92 -9.17 -8.19
C LEU A 151 3.84 -9.00 -6.67
N GLY A 152 2.76 -8.43 -6.18
CA GLY A 152 2.49 -8.27 -4.75
C GLY A 152 1.42 -9.24 -4.27
N GLY A 153 1.50 -9.68 -3.00
CA GLY A 153 0.51 -10.57 -2.40
C GLY A 153 1.00 -11.19 -1.10
N GLY A 154 0.31 -12.26 -0.66
CA GLY A 154 0.63 -12.94 0.58
C GLY A 154 0.30 -12.12 1.83
N ASP A 155 -0.71 -11.26 1.73
CA ASP A 155 -1.10 -10.36 2.80
C ASP A 155 -1.58 -11.13 4.04
N HIS A 156 -0.97 -10.82 5.19
CA HIS A 156 -1.39 -11.40 6.45
C HIS A 156 -1.09 -10.46 7.62
N ARG A 157 -1.75 -10.70 8.74
CA ARG A 157 -1.46 -9.99 9.99
C ARG A 157 -0.07 -10.35 10.50
N THR A 158 0.77 -9.35 10.76
CA THR A 158 2.13 -9.54 11.30
C THR A 158 2.08 -10.32 12.62
N GLY A 159 2.94 -11.33 12.75
CA GLY A 159 3.01 -12.20 13.92
C GLY A 159 2.03 -13.38 13.93
N LYS A 160 1.13 -13.47 12.93
CA LYS A 160 0.35 -14.69 12.67
C LYS A 160 0.96 -15.43 11.48
N GLN A 161 0.85 -16.75 11.50
CA GLN A 161 1.30 -17.56 10.35
C GLN A 161 0.46 -17.14 9.13
N GLY A 162 1.11 -16.60 8.12
CA GLY A 162 0.53 -16.42 6.79
C GLY A 162 0.89 -17.65 5.99
N GLY A 163 -0.06 -18.39 5.53
CA GLY A 163 0.02 -19.43 4.53
C GLY A 163 1.25 -20.33 4.45
N ASN A 164 1.18 -21.33 3.63
CA ASN A 164 2.32 -22.14 3.24
C ASN A 164 3.08 -21.45 2.09
N TRP A 165 4.26 -20.95 2.34
CA TRP A 165 5.11 -20.24 1.35
C TRP A 165 5.65 -21.14 0.23
N ARG A 166 5.34 -22.43 0.27
CA ARG A 166 5.82 -23.43 -0.70
C ARG A 166 4.72 -23.88 -1.66
N GLU A 167 3.52 -23.44 -1.47
CA GLU A 167 2.37 -23.61 -2.36
C GLU A 167 2.01 -22.28 -3.06
#